data_398457ffcb989dfbb2d8b4d5203deed5
#
_entry.id   398457ffcb989dfbb2d8b4d5203deed5
#
_cell.length_a   1.000
_cell.length_b   1.000
_cell.length_c   1.000
_cell.angle_alpha   90.00
_cell.angle_beta   90.00
_cell.angle_gamma   90.00
#
_symmetry.space_group_name_H-M   'P 1'
#
loop_
_entity.id
_entity.type
_entity.pdbx_description
1 polymer ?
#
loop_
_entity_poly.entity_id
_entity_poly.type
_entity_poly.pdbx_seq_one_letter_code
_entity_poly.pdbx_strand_id
1 'polypeptide(L)'
;MKHLSHRTIAIIVALLSTLSLALAVISLPHQAYAVDGTDGTSGTNSTSQGSDGDSAPIAGPVPNIIITNFAYGGDSVAAGSKFNLDFTFQNMGQVAVTNMVITVDGGESFAIAGGTNTFYVDALWAGYAMTQSVPMQALASAKSGAQPVTVHFRSAHADAGARSTRQSDVKISVPISQPDRFEISDPVVPDQVIAGQENTVTMEYVNKGKGDIANVEATMEGEGFDATMKTQYVGNVASGATGTI
;
A
#
# COMPACT_ATOMS: atom_id res chain seq x y z
N MET A 1 -31.73 46.05 27.07
CA MET A 1 -30.88 44.85 27.18
C MET A 1 -31.37 43.85 26.16
N LYS A 2 -30.76 43.78 25.01
CA LYS A 2 -31.08 42.79 23.98
C LYS A 2 -30.06 41.66 24.07
N HIS A 3 -30.54 40.46 24.37
CA HIS A 3 -29.74 39.24 24.35
C HIS A 3 -29.16 39.03 22.94
N LEU A 4 -27.85 39.10 22.81
CA LEU A 4 -27.16 38.74 21.60
C LEU A 4 -27.04 37.21 21.57
N SER A 5 -27.77 36.60 20.64
CA SER A 5 -27.71 35.16 20.37
C SER A 5 -26.29 34.80 19.92
N HIS A 6 -25.72 33.79 20.57
CA HIS A 6 -24.48 33.16 20.13
C HIS A 6 -24.70 32.55 18.75
N ARG A 7 -24.33 33.27 17.69
CA ARG A 7 -24.25 32.71 16.35
C ARG A 7 -22.93 31.98 16.23
N THR A 8 -23.00 30.70 16.05
CA THR A 8 -21.92 29.78 15.80
C THR A 8 -21.14 30.23 14.55
N ILE A 9 -19.90 30.64 14.72
CA ILE A 9 -18.98 30.92 13.61
C ILE A 9 -18.56 29.53 13.10
N ALA A 10 -19.04 29.14 11.93
CA ALA A 10 -18.61 27.92 11.26
C ALA A 10 -17.38 28.28 10.41
N ILE A 11 -16.21 27.81 10.83
CA ILE A 11 -14.99 27.90 10.01
C ILE A 11 -14.91 26.62 9.20
N ILE A 12 -15.06 26.75 7.89
CA ILE A 12 -14.92 25.64 6.96
C ILE A 12 -13.46 25.62 6.50
N VAL A 13 -12.69 24.65 6.98
CA VAL A 13 -11.39 24.32 6.41
C VAL A 13 -11.64 23.36 5.25
N ALA A 14 -11.57 23.87 4.04
CA ALA A 14 -11.66 23.05 2.84
C ALA A 14 -10.27 22.46 2.53
N LEU A 15 -10.06 21.18 2.84
CA LEU A 15 -8.93 20.41 2.34
C LEU A 15 -9.23 20.03 0.88
N LEU A 16 -8.75 20.82 -0.07
CA LEU A 16 -8.71 20.42 -1.47
C LEU A 16 -7.41 19.67 -1.74
N SER A 17 -7.42 18.35 -1.56
CA SER A 17 -6.39 17.49 -2.11
C SER A 17 -6.80 17.09 -3.53
N THR A 18 -6.44 17.89 -4.53
CA THR A 18 -6.54 17.48 -5.94
C THR A 18 -5.31 16.70 -6.32
N LEU A 19 -5.34 15.39 -6.12
CA LEU A 19 -4.36 14.47 -6.68
C LEU A 19 -4.80 14.11 -8.11
N SER A 20 -4.37 14.91 -9.10
CA SER A 20 -4.48 14.58 -10.52
C SER A 20 -3.23 13.82 -10.92
N LEU A 21 -3.22 12.50 -10.76
CA LEU A 21 -2.18 11.64 -11.32
C LEU A 21 -2.63 11.20 -12.73
N ALA A 22 -2.18 11.92 -13.75
CA ALA A 22 -2.27 11.47 -15.12
C ALA A 22 -1.20 10.40 -15.37
N LEU A 23 -1.58 9.13 -15.32
CA LEU A 23 -0.71 8.02 -15.68
C LEU A 23 -0.73 7.85 -17.19
N ALA A 24 0.27 8.40 -17.90
CA ALA A 24 0.52 8.09 -19.28
C ALA A 24 1.20 6.72 -19.36
N VAL A 25 0.44 5.70 -19.75
CA VAL A 25 0.99 4.39 -20.07
C VAL A 25 1.65 4.47 -21.46
N ILE A 26 2.97 4.58 -21.48
CA ILE A 26 3.74 4.41 -22.71
C ILE A 26 4.05 2.91 -22.85
N SER A 27 3.28 2.24 -23.68
CA SER A 27 3.59 0.88 -24.11
C SER A 27 4.68 0.93 -25.19
N LEU A 28 5.89 0.57 -24.83
CA LEU A 28 6.95 0.32 -25.80
C LEU A 28 6.90 -1.15 -26.24
N PRO A 29 6.86 -1.43 -27.55
CA PRO A 29 6.95 -2.80 -28.00
C PRO A 29 8.39 -3.31 -27.85
N HIS A 30 8.56 -4.38 -27.09
CA HIS A 30 9.81 -5.11 -27.04
C HIS A 30 9.98 -5.90 -28.33
N GLN A 31 10.93 -5.49 -29.14
CA GLN A 31 11.37 -6.26 -30.30
C GLN A 31 12.31 -7.35 -29.80
N ALA A 32 11.90 -8.60 -30.02
CA ALA A 32 12.78 -9.74 -29.85
C ALA A 32 13.79 -9.80 -31.02
N TYR A 33 15.06 -9.63 -30.71
CA TYR A 33 16.13 -9.92 -31.67
C TYR A 33 16.46 -11.40 -31.59
N ALA A 34 16.15 -12.12 -32.66
CA ALA A 34 16.72 -13.43 -32.92
C ALA A 34 18.16 -13.23 -33.41
N VAL A 35 19.13 -13.73 -32.67
CA VAL A 35 20.49 -13.86 -33.14
C VAL A 35 20.64 -15.28 -33.68
N ASP A 36 20.73 -15.38 -35.01
CA ASP A 36 21.19 -16.54 -35.74
C ASP A 36 22.74 -16.52 -35.70
N GLY A 37 23.36 -17.59 -35.30
CA GLY A 37 24.80 -17.68 -35.19
C GLY A 37 25.25 -19.12 -35.12
N THR A 38 25.54 -19.64 -36.27
CA THR A 38 26.17 -20.92 -36.58
C THR A 38 27.55 -21.12 -35.94
N ASP A 39 27.78 -22.37 -35.53
CA ASP A 39 28.98 -23.19 -35.71
C ASP A 39 30.20 -22.99 -34.77
N GLY A 40 30.64 -24.12 -34.22
CA GLY A 40 32.06 -24.37 -34.07
C GLY A 40 32.62 -24.81 -32.72
N THR A 41 32.66 -26.13 -32.51
CA THR A 41 33.83 -26.88 -31.97
C THR A 41 34.28 -26.75 -30.52
N SER A 42 34.11 -27.86 -29.81
CA SER A 42 35.03 -28.60 -28.92
C SER A 42 35.99 -27.84 -27.96
N GLY A 43 35.94 -28.20 -26.70
CA GLY A 43 37.08 -28.04 -25.81
C GLY A 43 36.83 -27.89 -24.32
N THR A 44 36.95 -29.02 -23.61
CA THR A 44 37.53 -29.19 -22.26
C THR A 44 37.20 -28.27 -21.09
N ASN A 45 36.55 -28.88 -20.15
CA ASN A 45 36.79 -28.92 -18.68
C ASN A 45 37.48 -27.71 -18.03
N SER A 46 36.77 -27.01 -17.16
CA SER A 46 37.36 -26.46 -15.92
C SER A 46 36.26 -26.08 -14.92
N THR A 47 36.35 -26.71 -13.77
CA THR A 47 35.69 -26.40 -12.50
C THR A 47 35.99 -24.97 -12.07
N SER A 48 34.96 -24.16 -11.82
CA SER A 48 35.04 -23.07 -10.83
C SER A 48 33.68 -22.78 -10.26
N GLN A 49 33.56 -22.97 -8.96
CA GLN A 49 32.52 -22.52 -8.09
C GLN A 49 32.38 -20.99 -8.15
N GLY A 50 31.22 -20.51 -8.54
CA GLY A 50 30.85 -19.12 -8.46
C GLY A 50 29.34 -19.08 -8.15
N SER A 51 29.04 -18.76 -6.94
CA SER A 51 27.69 -18.50 -6.41
C SER A 51 27.19 -17.19 -6.98
N ASP A 52 26.36 -17.24 -8.02
CA ASP A 52 25.48 -16.14 -8.41
C ASP A 52 24.16 -16.75 -8.82
N GLY A 53 23.10 -16.30 -8.12
CA GLY A 53 21.74 -16.77 -8.32
C GLY A 53 21.14 -16.36 -9.66
N ASP A 54 21.65 -16.93 -10.71
CA ASP A 54 21.06 -16.86 -12.04
C ASP A 54 19.93 -17.88 -12.11
N SER A 55 18.70 -17.38 -12.23
CA SER A 55 17.52 -18.21 -12.46
C SER A 55 17.62 -18.81 -13.86
N ALA A 56 18.36 -19.90 -13.98
CA ALA A 56 18.41 -20.68 -15.21
C ALA A 56 16.98 -21.06 -15.65
N PRO A 57 16.67 -21.04 -16.96
CA PRO A 57 15.39 -21.49 -17.46
C PRO A 57 15.08 -22.87 -16.92
N ILE A 58 13.89 -23.05 -16.35
CA ILE A 58 13.47 -24.33 -15.78
C ILE A 58 13.27 -25.31 -16.93
N ALA A 59 14.23 -26.19 -17.12
CA ALA A 59 14.18 -27.23 -18.14
C ALA A 59 13.42 -28.45 -17.59
N GLY A 60 12.32 -28.83 -18.22
CA GLY A 60 11.56 -30.03 -17.90
C GLY A 60 10.16 -29.77 -17.39
N PRO A 61 9.34 -30.82 -17.21
CA PRO A 61 7.97 -30.72 -16.71
C PRO A 61 7.97 -30.46 -15.21
N VAL A 62 8.06 -29.19 -14.81
CA VAL A 62 8.02 -28.75 -13.40
C VAL A 62 6.74 -28.01 -13.09
N PRO A 63 6.24 -28.07 -11.86
CA PRO A 63 5.13 -27.25 -11.42
C PRO A 63 5.55 -25.79 -11.36
N ASN A 64 4.64 -24.88 -11.68
CA ASN A 64 4.86 -23.44 -11.59
C ASN A 64 3.63 -22.78 -10.95
N ILE A 65 3.71 -22.48 -9.66
CA ILE A 65 2.62 -21.85 -8.92
C ILE A 65 2.82 -20.35 -8.96
N ILE A 66 1.82 -19.65 -9.49
CA ILE A 66 1.77 -18.20 -9.51
C ILE A 66 0.48 -17.66 -8.91
N ILE A 67 0.48 -16.45 -8.40
CA ILE A 67 -0.72 -15.71 -8.04
C ILE A 67 -1.20 -14.97 -9.29
N THR A 68 -2.41 -15.29 -9.76
CA THR A 68 -3.01 -14.72 -10.97
C THR A 68 -3.91 -13.53 -10.67
N ASN A 69 -4.47 -13.47 -9.46
CA ASN A 69 -5.32 -12.38 -9.02
C ASN A 69 -5.26 -12.22 -7.50
N PHE A 70 -5.45 -11.00 -7.01
CA PHE A 70 -5.61 -10.73 -5.59
C PHE A 70 -6.50 -9.51 -5.36
N ALA A 71 -7.14 -9.45 -4.18
CA ALA A 71 -7.96 -8.33 -3.72
C ALA A 71 -7.82 -8.16 -2.21
N TYR A 72 -7.99 -6.93 -1.74
CA TYR A 72 -7.93 -6.57 -0.31
C TYR A 72 -9.04 -5.60 0.10
N GLY A 73 -10.12 -5.51 -0.73
CA GLY A 73 -11.35 -4.80 -0.38
C GLY A 73 -11.41 -3.32 -0.71
N GLY A 74 -10.50 -2.79 -1.54
CA GLY A 74 -10.50 -1.39 -1.97
C GLY A 74 -9.19 -0.96 -2.62
N ASP A 75 -8.96 0.33 -2.76
CA ASP A 75 -7.72 0.88 -3.34
C ASP A 75 -6.57 0.90 -2.33
N SER A 76 -6.87 0.97 -1.04
CA SER A 76 -5.91 0.92 0.04
C SER A 76 -6.54 0.40 1.34
N VAL A 77 -5.70 -0.06 2.26
CA VAL A 77 -6.10 -0.51 3.59
C VAL A 77 -5.69 0.55 4.61
N ALA A 78 -6.63 1.01 5.42
CA ALA A 78 -6.30 1.98 6.47
C ALA A 78 -5.44 1.34 7.57
N ALA A 79 -4.42 2.04 8.05
CA ALA A 79 -3.60 1.57 9.17
C ALA A 79 -4.46 1.30 10.41
N GLY A 80 -4.27 0.14 11.03
CA GLY A 80 -5.06 -0.34 12.18
C GLY A 80 -6.35 -1.07 11.79
N SER A 81 -6.78 -1.06 10.52
CA SER A 81 -8.01 -1.72 10.08
C SER A 81 -7.82 -3.20 9.76
N LYS A 82 -8.92 -3.94 9.86
CA LYS A 82 -9.00 -5.35 9.43
C LYS A 82 -9.49 -5.41 7.98
N PHE A 83 -8.98 -6.38 7.23
CA PHE A 83 -9.37 -6.67 5.86
C PHE A 83 -9.19 -8.15 5.55
N ASN A 84 -9.76 -8.62 4.45
CA ASN A 84 -9.46 -9.94 3.93
C ASN A 84 -8.52 -9.79 2.73
N LEU A 85 -7.44 -10.56 2.74
CA LEU A 85 -6.60 -10.75 1.57
C LEU A 85 -7.09 -11.98 0.83
N ASP A 86 -7.75 -11.76 -0.30
CA ASP A 86 -8.18 -12.80 -1.19
C ASP A 86 -7.17 -12.92 -2.33
N PHE A 87 -6.66 -14.13 -2.58
CA PHE A 87 -5.76 -14.35 -3.71
C PHE A 87 -6.06 -15.66 -4.42
N THR A 88 -5.96 -15.63 -5.73
CA THR A 88 -6.11 -16.78 -6.60
C THR A 88 -4.73 -17.21 -7.07
N PHE A 89 -4.38 -18.45 -6.82
CA PHE A 89 -3.15 -19.06 -7.28
C PHE A 89 -3.45 -20.19 -8.28
N GLN A 90 -2.57 -20.33 -9.26
CA GLN A 90 -2.74 -21.26 -10.37
C GLN A 90 -1.45 -22.02 -10.62
N ASN A 91 -1.59 -23.31 -10.93
CA ASN A 91 -0.47 -24.12 -11.42
C ASN A 91 -0.34 -23.94 -12.93
N MET A 92 0.57 -23.07 -13.34
CA MET A 92 0.90 -22.82 -14.75
C MET A 92 1.89 -23.84 -15.33
N GLY A 93 2.35 -24.78 -14.49
CA GLY A 93 3.25 -25.87 -14.91
C GLY A 93 2.49 -26.98 -15.64
N GLN A 94 3.24 -28.00 -16.05
CA GLN A 94 2.73 -29.14 -16.80
C GLN A 94 2.46 -30.38 -15.93
N VAL A 95 2.90 -30.34 -14.67
CA VAL A 95 2.71 -31.44 -13.71
C VAL A 95 1.90 -30.99 -12.51
N ALA A 96 1.14 -31.92 -11.94
CA ALA A 96 0.41 -31.65 -10.71
C ALA A 96 1.35 -31.47 -9.53
N VAL A 97 0.97 -30.62 -8.59
CA VAL A 97 1.56 -30.56 -7.25
C VAL A 97 0.69 -31.28 -6.25
N THR A 98 1.33 -31.86 -5.24
CA THR A 98 0.66 -32.52 -4.13
C THR A 98 1.24 -32.04 -2.80
N ASN A 99 0.46 -32.24 -1.72
CA ASN A 99 0.88 -31.85 -0.36
C ASN A 99 1.38 -30.40 -0.31
N MET A 100 0.65 -29.47 -0.94
CA MET A 100 1.03 -28.08 -0.95
C MET A 100 0.66 -27.41 0.36
N VAL A 101 1.64 -26.75 0.97
CA VAL A 101 1.48 -25.90 2.14
C VAL A 101 1.67 -24.46 1.69
N ILE A 102 0.68 -23.63 2.00
CA ILE A 102 0.68 -22.20 1.70
C ILE A 102 0.82 -21.45 3.03
N THR A 103 1.82 -20.59 3.15
CA THR A 103 2.02 -19.76 4.34
C THR A 103 2.01 -18.30 3.94
N VAL A 104 1.20 -17.50 4.64
CA VAL A 104 1.10 -16.05 4.41
C VAL A 104 1.85 -15.31 5.50
N ASP A 105 2.81 -14.48 5.10
CA ASP A 105 3.60 -13.63 5.98
C ASP A 105 3.31 -12.15 5.70
N GLY A 106 2.77 -11.46 6.68
CA GLY A 106 2.46 -10.03 6.64
C GLY A 106 3.66 -9.11 6.92
N GLY A 107 4.82 -9.67 7.25
CA GLY A 107 6.02 -8.90 7.62
C GLY A 107 5.78 -7.96 8.79
N GLU A 108 6.38 -6.77 8.70
CA GLU A 108 6.28 -5.74 9.76
C GLU A 108 5.01 -4.88 9.66
N SER A 109 4.23 -5.02 8.59
CA SER A 109 3.11 -4.13 8.30
C SER A 109 1.74 -4.75 8.55
N PHE A 110 1.64 -6.08 8.54
CA PHE A 110 0.37 -6.78 8.67
C PHE A 110 0.45 -7.93 9.68
N ALA A 111 -0.62 -8.14 10.41
CA ALA A 111 -0.82 -9.30 11.27
C ALA A 111 -1.99 -10.14 10.76
N ILE A 112 -1.99 -11.44 11.07
CA ILE A 112 -3.14 -12.31 10.83
C ILE A 112 -4.23 -11.96 11.85
N ALA A 113 -5.43 -11.65 11.37
CA ALA A 113 -6.54 -11.15 12.20
C ALA A 113 -7.47 -12.28 12.69
N GLY A 114 -6.89 -13.34 13.21
CA GLY A 114 -7.60 -14.53 13.67
C GLY A 114 -7.49 -15.70 12.70
N GLY A 115 -7.41 -16.91 13.23
CA GLY A 115 -7.19 -18.10 12.44
C GLY A 115 -5.72 -18.43 12.22
N THR A 116 -5.45 -19.11 11.13
CA THR A 116 -4.11 -19.59 10.76
C THR A 116 -3.57 -18.81 9.57
N ASN A 117 -2.25 -18.70 9.51
CA ASN A 117 -1.54 -18.19 8.32
C ASN A 117 -1.12 -19.32 7.37
N THR A 118 -1.40 -20.57 7.72
CA THR A 118 -0.93 -21.75 6.99
C THR A 118 -2.11 -22.59 6.54
N PHE A 119 -2.13 -22.94 5.26
CA PHE A 119 -3.20 -23.67 4.61
C PHE A 119 -2.63 -24.88 3.87
N TYR A 120 -3.40 -25.95 3.81
CA TYR A 120 -3.01 -27.18 3.14
C TYR A 120 -3.91 -27.44 1.91
N VAL A 121 -3.29 -27.81 0.80
CA VAL A 121 -3.95 -28.24 -0.43
C VAL A 121 -3.38 -29.59 -0.82
N ASP A 122 -4.24 -30.61 -0.87
CA ASP A 122 -3.83 -31.97 -1.16
C ASP A 122 -3.24 -32.11 -2.57
N ALA A 123 -3.91 -31.56 -3.58
CA ALA A 123 -3.43 -31.57 -4.95
C ALA A 123 -3.91 -30.34 -5.72
N LEU A 124 -3.04 -29.83 -6.62
CA LEU A 124 -3.40 -28.83 -7.62
C LEU A 124 -2.86 -29.25 -9.00
N TRP A 125 -3.78 -29.62 -9.87
CA TRP A 125 -3.47 -30.11 -11.21
C TRP A 125 -2.92 -28.99 -12.11
N ALA A 126 -2.20 -29.38 -13.15
CA ALA A 126 -1.72 -28.47 -14.18
C ALA A 126 -2.88 -27.66 -14.79
N GLY A 127 -2.73 -26.34 -14.87
CA GLY A 127 -3.74 -25.43 -15.37
C GLY A 127 -4.86 -25.06 -14.39
N TYR A 128 -5.00 -25.74 -13.26
CA TYR A 128 -6.06 -25.46 -12.28
C TYR A 128 -5.66 -24.30 -11.35
N ALA A 129 -6.69 -23.57 -10.93
CA ALA A 129 -6.57 -22.46 -9.98
C ALA A 129 -7.44 -22.70 -8.74
N MET A 130 -7.02 -22.13 -7.62
CA MET A 130 -7.77 -22.09 -6.36
C MET A 130 -7.68 -20.70 -5.76
N THR A 131 -8.69 -20.33 -4.97
CA THR A 131 -8.72 -19.05 -4.24
C THR A 131 -8.62 -19.30 -2.74
N GLN A 132 -7.81 -18.50 -2.07
CA GLN A 132 -7.66 -18.50 -0.63
C GLN A 132 -7.98 -17.11 -0.09
N SER A 133 -8.73 -17.06 1.01
CA SER A 133 -9.02 -15.83 1.78
C SER A 133 -8.32 -15.90 3.12
N VAL A 134 -7.62 -14.81 3.47
CA VAL A 134 -6.87 -14.71 4.73
C VAL A 134 -7.28 -13.43 5.46
N PRO A 135 -7.90 -13.53 6.64
CA PRO A 135 -8.21 -12.35 7.43
C PRO A 135 -6.93 -11.74 7.99
N MET A 136 -6.68 -10.49 7.67
CA MET A 136 -5.50 -9.74 8.06
C MET A 136 -5.87 -8.43 8.75
N GLN A 137 -4.91 -7.84 9.42
CA GLN A 137 -5.00 -6.51 10.01
C GLN A 137 -3.75 -5.72 9.65
N ALA A 138 -3.93 -4.53 9.07
CA ALA A 138 -2.84 -3.57 8.96
C ALA A 138 -2.46 -3.07 10.35
N LEU A 139 -1.18 -3.10 10.69
CA LEU A 139 -0.72 -2.59 11.97
C LEU A 139 -0.88 -1.07 12.03
N ALA A 140 -1.27 -0.54 13.19
CA ALA A 140 -1.37 0.90 13.38
C ALA A 140 -0.01 1.63 13.24
N SER A 141 1.10 0.90 13.41
CA SER A 141 2.47 1.37 13.22
C SER A 141 2.97 1.26 11.78
N ALA A 142 2.21 0.58 10.90
CA ALA A 142 2.65 0.36 9.52
C ALA A 142 2.81 1.69 8.78
N LYS A 143 3.84 1.76 7.94
CA LYS A 143 4.11 2.94 7.11
C LYS A 143 3.08 3.04 6.00
N SER A 144 2.68 4.27 5.64
CA SER A 144 1.87 4.53 4.45
C SER A 144 2.58 4.10 3.16
N GLY A 145 1.79 3.81 2.13
CA GLY A 145 2.28 3.36 0.85
C GLY A 145 2.25 1.84 0.67
N ALA A 146 2.84 1.36 -0.40
CA ALA A 146 2.83 -0.05 -0.78
C ALA A 146 3.66 -0.90 0.18
N GLN A 147 3.03 -1.86 0.85
CA GLN A 147 3.67 -2.77 1.81
C GLN A 147 3.56 -4.22 1.32
N PRO A 148 4.63 -5.02 1.40
CA PRO A 148 4.63 -6.37 0.91
C PRO A 148 3.95 -7.35 1.88
N VAL A 149 3.16 -8.26 1.32
CA VAL A 149 2.74 -9.52 1.94
C VAL A 149 3.38 -10.65 1.14
N THR A 150 4.07 -11.56 1.79
CA THR A 150 4.73 -12.68 1.12
C THR A 150 3.88 -13.94 1.28
N VAL A 151 3.60 -14.62 0.17
CA VAL A 151 2.94 -15.92 0.14
C VAL A 151 3.96 -16.98 -0.24
N HIS A 152 4.23 -17.88 0.68
CA HIS A 152 5.14 -18.99 0.50
C HIS A 152 4.36 -20.24 0.08
N PHE A 153 4.73 -20.82 -1.04
CA PHE A 153 4.20 -22.08 -1.52
C PHE A 153 5.26 -23.16 -1.39
N ARG A 154 4.98 -24.22 -0.67
CA ARG A 154 5.82 -25.40 -0.57
C ARG A 154 5.04 -26.62 -1.01
N SER A 155 5.49 -27.31 -2.03
CA SER A 155 4.76 -28.44 -2.61
C SER A 155 5.69 -29.58 -2.97
N ALA A 156 5.13 -30.76 -3.06
CA ALA A 156 5.79 -31.94 -3.65
C ALA A 156 5.26 -32.16 -5.07
N HIS A 157 6.09 -32.73 -5.93
CA HIS A 157 5.71 -33.17 -7.27
C HIS A 157 6.49 -34.44 -7.64
N ALA A 158 5.98 -35.18 -8.59
CA ALA A 158 6.68 -36.32 -9.16
C ALA A 158 7.62 -35.82 -10.27
N ASP A 159 8.88 -36.18 -10.18
CA ASP A 159 9.89 -35.89 -11.18
C ASP A 159 10.63 -37.20 -11.51
N ALA A 160 10.53 -37.63 -12.77
CA ALA A 160 11.20 -38.84 -13.30
C ALA A 160 11.12 -40.08 -12.37
N GLY A 161 9.99 -40.27 -11.66
CA GLY A 161 9.79 -41.39 -10.73
C GLY A 161 10.26 -41.14 -9.30
N ALA A 162 10.87 -39.97 -9.01
CA ALA A 162 11.22 -39.52 -7.67
C ALA A 162 10.25 -38.45 -7.17
N ARG A 163 10.11 -38.32 -5.85
CA ARG A 163 9.36 -37.21 -5.23
C ARG A 163 10.32 -36.06 -4.94
N SER A 164 10.08 -34.91 -5.56
CA SER A 164 10.82 -33.67 -5.36
C SER A 164 9.98 -32.64 -4.62
N THR A 165 10.62 -31.76 -3.85
CA THR A 165 9.96 -30.65 -3.16
C THR A 165 10.36 -29.34 -3.84
N ARG A 166 9.38 -28.45 -4.06
CA ARG A 166 9.61 -27.11 -4.59
C ARG A 166 9.06 -26.07 -3.64
N GLN A 167 9.77 -24.97 -3.53
CA GLN A 167 9.34 -23.75 -2.83
C GLN A 167 9.27 -22.59 -3.83
N SER A 168 8.25 -21.77 -3.69
CA SER A 168 8.07 -20.54 -4.45
C SER A 168 7.53 -19.45 -3.53
N ASP A 169 8.12 -18.28 -3.57
CA ASP A 169 7.72 -17.12 -2.77
C ASP A 169 7.19 -16.05 -3.70
N VAL A 170 5.96 -15.60 -3.46
CA VAL A 170 5.31 -14.56 -4.25
C VAL A 170 4.95 -13.39 -3.34
N LYS A 171 5.30 -12.17 -3.75
CA LYS A 171 4.99 -10.96 -3.01
C LYS A 171 3.76 -10.27 -3.60
N ILE A 172 2.81 -9.96 -2.74
CA ILE A 172 1.64 -9.13 -3.03
C ILE A 172 1.89 -7.75 -2.42
N SER A 173 1.69 -6.69 -3.18
CA SER A 173 1.80 -5.32 -2.69
C SER A 173 0.42 -4.81 -2.26
N VAL A 174 0.27 -4.48 -0.99
CA VAL A 174 -0.96 -3.94 -0.42
C VAL A 174 -0.70 -2.49 0.03
N PRO A 175 -1.34 -1.49 -0.59
CA PRO A 175 -1.20 -0.10 -0.18
C PRO A 175 -1.83 0.15 1.18
N ILE A 176 -1.09 0.80 2.07
CA ILE A 176 -1.59 1.26 3.37
C ILE A 176 -1.82 2.77 3.31
N SER A 177 -3.01 3.20 3.71
CA SER A 177 -3.34 4.60 3.95
C SER A 177 -3.32 4.89 5.45
N GLN A 178 -2.83 6.08 5.80
CA GLN A 178 -2.97 6.59 7.16
C GLN A 178 -3.94 7.76 7.13
N PRO A 179 -4.99 7.77 7.98
CA PRO A 179 -5.89 8.90 8.05
C PRO A 179 -5.16 10.13 8.60
N ASP A 180 -5.37 11.26 7.94
CA ASP A 180 -4.91 12.54 8.44
C ASP A 180 -5.65 12.89 9.73
N ARG A 181 -4.92 13.41 10.71
CA ARG A 181 -5.44 13.89 11.98
C ARG A 181 -4.96 15.31 12.21
N PHE A 182 -5.60 16.25 11.53
CA PHE A 182 -5.34 17.66 11.69
C PHE A 182 -6.38 18.24 12.64
N GLU A 183 -5.95 18.86 13.71
CA GLU A 183 -6.83 19.52 14.68
C GLU A 183 -6.50 21.00 14.74
N ILE A 184 -7.55 21.80 14.88
CA ILE A 184 -7.47 23.27 15.01
C ILE A 184 -8.16 23.62 16.32
N SER A 185 -7.55 24.51 17.11
CA SER A 185 -8.16 25.04 18.34
C SER A 185 -9.29 26.00 18.03
N ASP A 186 -10.07 26.32 19.06
CA ASP A 186 -11.01 27.44 18.99
C ASP A 186 -10.25 28.75 18.74
N PRO A 187 -10.85 29.70 17.99
CA PRO A 187 -10.22 30.96 17.72
C PRO A 187 -10.06 31.80 18.99
N VAL A 188 -8.86 32.35 19.16
CA VAL A 188 -8.60 33.33 20.20
C VAL A 188 -8.98 34.70 19.64
N VAL A 189 -10.05 35.26 20.20
CA VAL A 189 -10.59 36.57 19.81
C VAL A 189 -10.49 37.56 20.99
N PRO A 190 -10.34 38.85 20.74
CA PRO A 190 -10.41 39.88 21.81
C PRO A 190 -11.79 39.88 22.51
N ASP A 191 -11.82 40.17 23.82
CA ASP A 191 -13.05 40.27 24.59
C ASP A 191 -14.03 41.33 24.06
N GLN A 192 -13.49 42.38 23.42
CA GLN A 192 -14.25 43.45 22.81
C GLN A 192 -13.69 43.79 21.43
N VAL A 193 -14.58 43.84 20.46
CA VAL A 193 -14.29 44.25 19.07
C VAL A 193 -15.03 45.56 18.79
N ILE A 194 -14.30 46.56 18.38
CA ILE A 194 -14.84 47.89 18.02
C ILE A 194 -15.03 47.92 16.50
N ALA A 195 -16.22 48.31 16.06
CA ALA A 195 -16.49 48.42 14.63
C ALA A 195 -15.53 49.43 13.94
N GLY A 196 -14.96 49.02 12.80
CA GLY A 196 -14.00 49.79 12.02
C GLY A 196 -12.57 49.70 12.54
N GLN A 197 -12.27 48.91 13.55
CA GLN A 197 -10.92 48.65 14.03
C GLN A 197 -10.43 47.27 13.55
N GLU A 198 -9.16 47.17 13.21
CA GLU A 198 -8.51 45.91 12.94
C GLU A 198 -8.28 45.11 14.22
N ASN A 199 -8.61 43.82 14.16
CA ASN A 199 -8.36 42.90 15.26
C ASN A 199 -7.70 41.63 14.70
N THR A 200 -6.82 41.03 15.48
CA THR A 200 -6.17 39.77 15.12
C THR A 200 -6.90 38.64 15.76
N VAL A 201 -7.22 37.63 14.95
CA VAL A 201 -7.78 36.33 15.38
C VAL A 201 -6.71 35.29 15.15
N THR A 202 -6.40 34.51 16.16
CA THR A 202 -5.40 33.44 16.07
C THR A 202 -5.99 32.08 16.43
N MET A 203 -5.52 31.04 15.77
CA MET A 203 -5.85 29.65 16.07
C MET A 203 -4.57 28.82 16.10
N GLU A 204 -4.52 27.88 17.00
CA GLU A 204 -3.45 26.90 17.02
C GLU A 204 -3.88 25.67 16.21
N TYR A 205 -2.92 25.06 15.52
CA TYR A 205 -3.15 23.80 14.84
C TYR A 205 -2.12 22.76 15.26
N VAL A 206 -2.49 21.49 15.14
CA VAL A 206 -1.62 20.34 15.39
C VAL A 206 -1.90 19.22 14.39
N ASN A 207 -0.85 18.69 13.78
CA ASN A 207 -0.93 17.47 13.01
C ASN A 207 -0.72 16.26 13.94
N LYS A 208 -1.81 15.67 14.45
CA LYS A 208 -1.81 14.45 15.27
C LYS A 208 -1.72 13.17 14.41
N GLY A 209 -1.69 13.30 13.09
CA GLY A 209 -1.46 12.20 12.16
C GLY A 209 -0.01 11.70 12.21
N LYS A 210 0.22 10.53 11.62
CA LYS A 210 1.57 9.95 11.48
C LYS A 210 2.25 10.34 10.17
N GLY A 211 1.49 10.90 9.22
CA GLY A 211 1.98 11.42 7.96
C GLY A 211 2.13 12.93 7.97
N ASP A 212 2.99 13.43 7.11
CA ASP A 212 3.12 14.86 6.84
C ASP A 212 1.94 15.30 5.97
N ILE A 213 1.38 16.48 6.27
CA ILE A 213 0.30 17.08 5.48
C ILE A 213 0.94 18.19 4.64
N ALA A 214 0.76 18.09 3.32
CA ALA A 214 1.34 19.04 2.39
C ALA A 214 0.34 20.13 1.99
N ASN A 215 0.88 21.35 1.70
CA ASN A 215 0.12 22.45 1.15
C ASN A 215 -1.10 22.87 1.98
N VAL A 216 -0.95 22.92 3.29
CA VAL A 216 -2.00 23.41 4.18
C VAL A 216 -2.22 24.90 3.95
N GLU A 217 -3.49 25.26 3.75
CA GLU A 217 -3.93 26.64 3.56
C GLU A 217 -5.14 26.90 4.48
N ALA A 218 -5.13 28.00 5.17
CA ALA A 218 -6.23 28.44 6.01
C ALA A 218 -6.99 29.57 5.32
N THR A 219 -8.32 29.47 5.29
CA THR A 219 -9.19 30.51 4.73
C THR A 219 -10.16 30.99 5.81
N MET A 220 -10.29 32.31 5.97
CA MET A 220 -11.22 32.94 6.90
C MET A 220 -12.45 33.44 6.15
N GLU A 221 -13.62 32.97 6.56
CA GLU A 221 -14.92 33.41 6.05
C GLU A 221 -15.87 33.63 7.22
N GLY A 222 -16.72 34.64 7.11
CA GLY A 222 -17.74 34.91 8.13
C GLY A 222 -18.61 36.13 7.79
N GLU A 223 -19.69 36.30 8.54
CA GLU A 223 -20.58 37.44 8.42
C GLU A 223 -20.24 38.48 9.51
N GLY A 224 -20.28 39.76 9.14
CA GLY A 224 -20.12 40.88 10.08
C GLY A 224 -18.68 41.37 10.27
N PHE A 225 -17.74 40.84 9.50
CA PHE A 225 -16.36 41.33 9.41
C PHE A 225 -15.85 41.23 7.98
N ASP A 226 -14.84 42.02 7.65
CA ASP A 226 -14.10 41.93 6.39
C ASP A 226 -12.67 41.51 6.72
N ALA A 227 -12.24 40.38 6.19
CA ALA A 227 -10.91 39.85 6.43
C ALA A 227 -9.88 40.61 5.54
N THR A 228 -8.95 41.33 6.15
CA THR A 228 -7.86 41.98 5.45
C THR A 228 -6.94 40.98 4.75
N MET A 229 -6.78 39.79 5.37
CA MET A 229 -6.09 38.63 4.81
C MET A 229 -7.04 37.45 4.84
N LYS A 230 -7.63 37.12 3.67
CA LYS A 230 -8.63 36.03 3.58
C LYS A 230 -8.01 34.66 3.63
N THR A 231 -6.78 34.51 3.15
CA THR A 231 -6.12 33.24 2.98
C THR A 231 -4.68 33.35 3.51
N GLN A 232 -4.29 32.36 4.31
CA GLN A 232 -2.93 32.20 4.81
C GLN A 232 -2.39 30.84 4.41
N TYR A 233 -1.28 30.83 3.67
CA TYR A 233 -0.57 29.61 3.33
C TYR A 233 0.32 29.17 4.50
N VAL A 234 0.08 27.98 5.04
CA VAL A 234 0.83 27.40 6.17
C VAL A 234 1.98 26.53 5.66
N GLY A 235 1.80 25.92 4.49
CA GLY A 235 2.80 25.05 3.88
C GLY A 235 2.69 23.59 4.31
N ASN A 236 3.82 22.91 4.44
CA ASN A 236 3.86 21.51 4.84
C ASN A 236 3.95 21.39 6.37
N VAL A 237 3.05 20.60 6.95
CA VAL A 237 2.99 20.36 8.39
C VAL A 237 3.40 18.93 8.68
N ALA A 238 4.59 18.75 9.25
CA ALA A 238 5.12 17.43 9.60
C ALA A 238 4.27 16.76 10.68
N SER A 239 4.37 15.42 10.77
CA SER A 239 3.74 14.64 11.84
C SER A 239 4.16 15.16 13.22
N GLY A 240 3.18 15.44 14.08
CA GLY A 240 3.40 15.97 15.43
C GLY A 240 3.73 17.46 15.48
N ALA A 241 3.83 18.15 14.35
CA ALA A 241 4.09 19.60 14.33
C ALA A 241 2.86 20.39 14.77
N THR A 242 3.13 21.52 15.44
CA THR A 242 2.14 22.51 15.86
C THR A 242 2.51 23.87 15.29
N GLY A 243 1.52 24.74 15.16
CA GLY A 243 1.76 26.13 14.75
C GLY A 243 0.53 27.00 15.02
N THR A 244 0.62 28.26 14.60
CA THR A 244 -0.43 29.26 14.77
C THR A 244 -0.76 29.90 13.42
N ILE A 245 -2.01 30.12 13.18
CA ILE A 245 -2.56 30.88 12.05
C ILE A 245 -3.39 32.03 12.54
#